data_922ba23cc7976be41046cbfdbd0abfe9
#
_entry.id   922ba23cc7976be41046cbfdbd0abfe9
#
_cell.length_a   1.000
_cell.length_b   1.000
_cell.length_c   1.000
_cell.angle_alpha   90.00
_cell.angle_beta   90.00
_cell.angle_gamma   90.00
#
_symmetry.space_group_name_H-M   'P 1'
#
loop_
_entity.id
_entity.type
_entity.pdbx_description
1 polymer ?
#
loop_
_entity_poly.entity_id
_entity_poly.type
_entity_poly.pdbx_seq_one_letter_code
_entity_poly.pdbx_strand_id
1 'polypeptide(L)'
;MITIYGKANCGFCTKAKSFADQREFTYEYKDVGMSKDTLNELMDRAPVQVKSVPQIFIGNEYIGGYNEFTKYVEETGYNGTGETL
;
A
#
# COMPACT_ATOMS: atom_id res chain seq x y z
N MET A 1 1.89 -1.40 10.61
CA MET A 1 1.21 -0.28 9.93
C MET A 1 1.22 -0.46 8.42
N ILE A 2 0.13 -0.09 7.77
CA ILE A 2 0.04 -0.14 6.31
C ILE A 2 0.75 1.08 5.72
N THR A 3 1.57 0.86 4.69
CA THR A 3 2.17 1.94 3.92
C THR A 3 1.73 1.80 2.47
N ILE A 4 1.13 2.86 1.93
CA ILE A 4 0.69 2.90 0.54
C ILE A 4 1.56 3.91 -0.21
N TYR A 5 2.33 3.43 -1.18
CA TYR A 5 3.09 4.29 -2.08
C TYR A 5 2.24 4.54 -3.31
N GLY A 6 1.94 5.80 -3.57
CA GLY A 6 1.08 6.15 -4.69
C GLY A 6 1.44 7.49 -5.29
N LYS A 7 0.56 8.02 -6.13
CA LYS A 7 0.75 9.34 -6.73
C LYS A 7 -0.60 9.97 -7.02
N ALA A 8 -0.59 11.27 -7.33
CA ALA A 8 -1.79 11.97 -7.74
C ALA A 8 -2.29 11.41 -9.09
N ASN A 9 -3.58 11.54 -9.35
CA ASN A 9 -4.22 11.11 -10.59
C ASN A 9 -4.07 9.61 -10.86
N CYS A 10 -4.03 8.83 -9.81
CA CYS A 10 -3.94 7.38 -9.88
C CYS A 10 -5.23 6.78 -9.30
N GLY A 11 -6.06 6.20 -10.16
CA GLY A 11 -7.35 5.65 -9.74
C GLY A 11 -7.23 4.53 -8.75
N PHE A 12 -6.29 3.61 -8.95
CA PHE A 12 -6.09 2.49 -8.03
C PHE A 12 -5.45 2.93 -6.72
N CYS A 13 -4.64 4.00 -6.74
CA CYS A 13 -4.12 4.57 -5.49
C CYS A 13 -5.26 5.12 -4.63
N THR A 14 -6.19 5.82 -5.27
CA THR A 14 -7.38 6.34 -4.60
C THR A 14 -8.25 5.20 -4.07
N LYS A 15 -8.42 4.13 -4.86
CA LYS A 15 -9.19 2.96 -4.42
C LYS A 15 -8.56 2.29 -3.21
N ALA A 16 -7.23 2.19 -3.19
CA ALA A 16 -6.53 1.60 -2.05
C ALA A 16 -6.75 2.39 -0.77
N LYS A 17 -6.67 3.72 -0.87
CA LYS A 17 -6.94 4.59 0.27
C LYS A 17 -8.39 4.45 0.74
N SER A 18 -9.33 4.47 -0.19
CA SER A 18 -10.75 4.33 0.13
C SER A 18 -11.06 3.01 0.80
N PHE A 19 -10.45 1.93 0.33
CA PHE A 19 -10.64 0.62 0.93
C PHE A 19 -10.15 0.61 2.38
N ALA A 20 -8.98 1.18 2.63
CA ALA A 20 -8.43 1.26 3.99
C ALA A 20 -9.29 2.15 4.88
N ASP A 21 -9.77 3.27 4.34
CA ASP A 21 -10.64 4.20 5.09
C ASP A 21 -11.97 3.55 5.46
N GLN A 22 -12.57 2.80 4.54
CA GLN A 22 -13.85 2.13 4.78
C GLN A 22 -13.74 1.08 5.87
N ARG A 23 -12.57 0.47 6.01
CA ARG A 23 -12.33 -0.54 7.04
C ARG A 23 -11.71 0.06 8.30
N GLU A 24 -11.56 1.39 8.32
CA GLU A 24 -10.99 2.13 9.45
C GLU A 24 -9.57 1.68 9.78
N PHE A 25 -8.83 1.27 8.75
CA PHE A 25 -7.42 0.92 8.91
C PHE A 25 -6.57 2.18 9.05
N THR A 26 -5.57 2.12 9.92
CA THR A 26 -4.56 3.17 9.99
C THR A 26 -3.49 2.90 8.93
N TYR A 27 -3.16 3.91 8.14
CA TYR A 27 -2.15 3.75 7.10
C TYR A 27 -1.40 5.06 6.89
N GLU A 28 -0.23 4.95 6.29
CA GLU A 28 0.56 6.09 5.85
C GLU A 28 0.56 6.10 4.31
N TYR A 29 0.24 7.24 3.72
CA TYR A 29 0.26 7.40 2.28
C TYR A 29 1.48 8.22 1.89
N LYS A 30 2.35 7.65 1.04
CA LYS A 30 3.57 8.31 0.58
C LYS A 30 3.49 8.54 -0.91
N ASP A 31 3.64 9.80 -1.32
CA ASP A 31 3.50 10.19 -2.72
C ASP A 31 4.85 10.15 -3.43
N VAL A 32 5.02 9.20 -4.34
CA VAL A 32 6.27 9.02 -5.09
C VAL A 32 6.38 10.02 -6.25
N GLY A 33 5.29 10.67 -6.61
CA GLY A 33 5.30 11.69 -7.65
C GLY A 33 5.80 13.04 -7.17
N MET A 34 5.73 13.27 -5.86
CA MET A 34 6.15 14.55 -5.27
C MET A 34 7.54 14.50 -4.64
N SER A 35 8.09 13.33 -4.39
CA SER A 35 9.36 13.19 -3.72
C SER A 35 10.17 12.07 -4.34
N LYS A 36 11.34 12.43 -4.86
CA LYS A 36 12.27 11.46 -5.43
C LYS A 36 12.82 10.52 -4.36
N ASP A 37 13.00 11.05 -3.15
CA ASP A 37 13.46 10.24 -2.02
C ASP A 37 12.45 9.16 -1.68
N THR A 38 11.15 9.48 -1.73
CA THR A 38 10.10 8.52 -1.49
C THR A 38 10.08 7.43 -2.57
N LEU A 39 10.28 7.82 -3.82
CA LEU A 39 10.37 6.84 -4.92
C LEU A 39 11.57 5.91 -4.70
N ASN A 40 12.72 6.45 -4.34
CA ASN A 40 13.92 5.65 -4.08
C ASN A 40 13.71 4.71 -2.90
N GLU A 41 13.03 5.17 -1.86
CA GLU A 41 12.68 4.34 -0.71
C GLU A 41 11.85 3.14 -1.15
N LEU A 42 10.84 3.38 -2.00
CA LEU A 42 9.99 2.30 -2.52
C LEU A 42 10.82 1.30 -3.32
N MET A 43 11.67 1.80 -4.21
CA MET A 43 12.49 0.93 -5.06
C MET A 43 13.45 0.07 -4.24
N ASP A 44 13.96 0.61 -3.13
CA ASP A 44 14.85 -0.13 -2.24
C ASP A 44 14.11 -1.19 -1.43
N ARG A 45 12.86 -0.91 -1.04
CA ARG A 45 12.08 -1.81 -0.21
C ARG A 45 11.42 -2.94 -1.00
N ALA A 46 11.01 -2.65 -2.23
CA ALA A 46 10.25 -3.61 -3.02
C ALA A 46 11.14 -4.77 -3.46
N PRO A 47 10.68 -6.03 -3.28
CA PRO A 47 11.45 -7.20 -3.70
C PRO A 47 11.40 -7.44 -5.20
N VAL A 48 10.65 -6.63 -5.93
CA VAL A 48 10.44 -6.73 -7.37
C VAL A 48 10.70 -5.37 -8.01
N GLN A 49 10.91 -5.36 -9.32
CA GLN A 49 11.04 -4.10 -10.05
C GLN A 49 9.70 -3.37 -10.05
N VAL A 50 9.69 -2.14 -9.52
CA VAL A 50 8.47 -1.34 -9.46
C VAL A 50 8.18 -0.74 -10.82
N LYS A 51 7.00 -1.03 -11.36
CA LYS A 51 6.57 -0.51 -12.67
C LYS A 51 5.27 0.29 -12.55
N SER A 52 4.62 0.26 -11.42
CA SER A 52 3.32 0.90 -11.24
C SER A 52 3.07 1.24 -9.79
N VAL A 53 2.03 2.03 -9.55
CA VAL A 53 1.52 2.34 -8.21
C VAL A 53 0.01 2.03 -8.24
N PRO A 54 -0.60 1.73 -7.10
CA PRO A 54 -0.03 1.75 -5.75
C PRO A 54 0.87 0.54 -5.48
N GLN A 55 1.81 0.72 -4.54
CA GLN A 55 2.59 -0.37 -3.99
C GLN A 55 2.39 -0.36 -2.48
N ILE A 56 1.97 -1.47 -1.93
CA ILE A 56 1.45 -1.52 -0.56
C ILE A 56 2.27 -2.49 0.27
N PHE A 57 2.60 -2.04 1.48
CA PHE A 57 3.32 -2.85 2.48
C PHE A 57 2.49 -2.91 3.75
N ILE A 58 2.55 -4.01 4.46
CA ILE A 58 2.01 -4.12 5.81
C ILE A 58 3.18 -4.45 6.72
N GLY A 59 3.59 -3.47 7.54
CA GLY A 59 4.85 -3.57 8.24
C GLY A 59 5.99 -3.66 7.24
N ASN A 60 6.78 -4.71 7.33
CA ASN A 60 7.88 -4.95 6.40
C ASN A 60 7.51 -5.92 5.27
N GLU A 61 6.28 -6.39 5.27
CA GLU A 61 5.83 -7.35 4.26
C GLU A 61 5.33 -6.62 3.01
N TYR A 62 5.88 -6.99 1.86
CA TYR A 62 5.41 -6.46 0.59
C TYR A 62 4.12 -7.18 0.19
N ILE A 63 3.07 -6.41 -0.08
CA ILE A 63 1.77 -6.97 -0.46
C ILE A 63 1.56 -6.87 -1.97
N GLY A 64 1.86 -5.74 -2.57
CA GLY A 64 1.64 -5.52 -3.99
C GLY A 64 0.74 -4.35 -4.25
N GLY A 65 -0.11 -4.46 -5.27
CA GLY A 65 -1.03 -3.40 -5.66
C GLY A 65 -2.38 -3.50 -4.97
N TYR A 66 -3.35 -2.79 -5.53
CA TYR A 66 -4.69 -2.72 -4.96
C TYR A 66 -5.35 -4.11 -4.88
N ASN A 67 -5.30 -4.89 -5.96
CA ASN A 67 -5.95 -6.21 -5.99
C ASN A 67 -5.33 -7.17 -4.98
N GLU A 68 -4.01 -7.16 -4.90
CA GLU A 68 -3.29 -7.99 -3.93
C GLU A 68 -3.62 -7.59 -2.50
N PHE A 69 -3.76 -6.28 -2.25
CA PHE A 69 -4.09 -5.75 -0.94
C PHE A 69 -5.48 -6.20 -0.49
N THR A 70 -6.48 -6.04 -1.35
CA THR A 70 -7.85 -6.44 -1.00
C THR A 70 -7.94 -7.95 -0.78
N LYS A 71 -7.26 -8.72 -1.62
CA LYS A 71 -7.23 -10.17 -1.49
C LYS A 71 -6.57 -10.60 -0.19
N TYR A 72 -5.45 -9.97 0.16
CA TYR A 72 -4.75 -10.27 1.41
C TYR A 72 -5.66 -10.04 2.62
N VAL A 73 -6.36 -8.91 2.64
CA VAL A 73 -7.26 -8.57 3.75
C VAL A 73 -8.40 -9.60 3.85
N GLU A 74 -8.98 -9.98 2.72
CA GLU A 74 -10.09 -10.93 2.71
C GLU A 74 -9.64 -12.33 3.12
N GLU A 75 -8.46 -12.77 2.69
CA GLU A 75 -8.01 -14.13 2.96
C GLU A 75 -7.44 -14.30 4.35
N THR A 76 -6.84 -13.27 4.92
CA THR A 76 -6.18 -13.37 6.23
C THR A 76 -7.02 -12.82 7.38
N GLY A 77 -8.08 -12.07 7.08
CA GLY A 77 -8.85 -11.39 8.11
C GLY A 77 -8.09 -10.26 8.79
N TYR A 78 -7.12 -9.67 8.10
CA TYR A 78 -6.32 -8.57 8.63
C TYR A 78 -7.23 -7.45 9.15
N ASN A 79 -6.98 -6.99 10.37
CA ASN A 79 -7.85 -6.02 11.06
C ASN A 79 -7.26 -4.62 11.17
N GLY A 80 -6.16 -4.34 10.48
CA GLY A 80 -5.56 -3.02 10.47
C GLY A 80 -4.59 -2.73 11.60
N THR A 81 -4.38 -3.68 12.53
CA THR A 81 -3.50 -3.47 13.68
C THR A 81 -2.13 -4.14 13.53
N GLY A 82 -1.90 -4.78 12.38
CA GLY A 82 -0.68 -5.55 12.17
C GLY A 82 -0.80 -7.01 12.56
N GLU A 83 -1.99 -7.42 13.02
CA GLU A 83 -2.26 -8.80 13.41
C GLU A 83 -3.27 -9.41 12.43
N THR A 84 -3.11 -10.68 12.13
CA THR A 84 -4.10 -11.44 11.36
C THR A 84 -4.94 -12.26 12.33
N LEU A 85 -6.20 -12.40 11.98
CA LEU A 85 -7.13 -13.18 12.80
C LEU A 85 -7.08 -14.66 12.44
#